data_e27e76e836af786bb980a7b3ba57560a
#
_entry.id   e27e76e836af786bb980a7b3ba57560a
#
_cell.length_a   1.000
_cell.length_b   1.000
_cell.length_c   1.000
_cell.angle_alpha   90.00
_cell.angle_beta   90.00
_cell.angle_gamma   90.00
#
_symmetry.space_group_name_H-M   'P 1'
#
loop_
_entity.id
_entity.type
_entity.pdbx_description
1 polymer ?
#
loop_
_entity_poly.entity_id
_entity_poly.type
_entity_poly.pdbx_seq_one_letter_code
_entity_poly.pdbx_strand_id
1 'polypeptide(L)'
;MKWNEITIKTTSEYVEAVCNILYDVGVGGVVIEDPKDLIINMKEETSWDYFDIDSLDIDYEGAVVKGYLPESQDLPDKIELIKQNVHNLSMENENSEPNQVTIAEVYEEDWANSWKKYYKPKKIGNKIVVKPSWEDYMPKENEKIIELDPGMAFGTGTHETTTMCIRLLEKYIRQGNTVYDIGCGSGILSIAAAKLEAGKVVAVDIDETACKVSRSNVKMNSVQDIVEIKNGNLMDVVKGKADIIVANIIAEIIIILANDIRKFMKDDSIFIASGIILDKVDEVVLALKENGLGILHVEKLGEWAAIVSKKEVLHE
;
A
#
# COMPACT_ATOMS: atom_id res chain seq x y z
N MET A 1 22.13 -6.21 14.01
CA MET A 1 22.86 -5.06 14.59
C MET A 1 22.10 -4.61 15.83
N LYS A 2 22.78 -4.07 16.86
CA LYS A 2 22.10 -3.62 18.10
C LYS A 2 21.84 -2.13 17.99
N TRP A 3 20.61 -1.73 18.28
CA TRP A 3 20.15 -0.35 18.24
C TRP A 3 19.62 0.06 19.61
N ASN A 4 19.56 1.35 19.87
CA ASN A 4 18.95 1.91 21.07
C ASN A 4 17.77 2.78 20.64
N GLU A 5 16.56 2.39 21.07
CA GLU A 5 15.36 3.19 20.94
C GLU A 5 15.32 4.21 22.06
N ILE A 6 15.21 5.48 21.70
CA ILE A 6 15.07 6.59 22.61
C ILE A 6 13.64 7.05 22.49
N THR A 7 12.87 6.86 23.53
CA THR A 7 11.45 7.28 23.60
C THR A 7 11.33 8.49 24.50
N ILE A 8 10.79 9.58 23.96
CA ILE A 8 10.58 10.84 24.69
C ILE A 8 9.09 11.13 24.73
N LYS A 9 8.52 11.12 25.94
CA LYS A 9 7.15 11.56 26.20
C LYS A 9 7.17 13.07 26.39
N THR A 10 6.34 13.80 25.64
CA THR A 10 6.30 15.27 25.64
C THR A 10 4.88 15.77 25.35
N THR A 11 4.67 17.08 25.34
CA THR A 11 3.42 17.67 24.87
C THR A 11 3.49 17.92 23.36
N SER A 12 2.34 18.02 22.69
CA SER A 12 2.28 18.31 21.24
C SER A 12 3.04 19.60 20.85
N GLU A 13 3.13 20.56 21.74
CA GLU A 13 3.84 21.83 21.51
C GLU A 13 5.35 21.67 21.42
N TYR A 14 5.91 20.65 22.07
CA TYR A 14 7.36 20.40 22.11
C TYR A 14 7.82 19.33 21.12
N VAL A 15 6.93 18.70 20.37
CA VAL A 15 7.29 17.63 19.41
C VAL A 15 8.39 18.08 18.46
N GLU A 16 8.26 19.27 17.85
CA GLU A 16 9.24 19.78 16.89
C GLU A 16 10.60 20.03 17.55
N ALA A 17 10.62 20.59 18.77
CA ALA A 17 11.85 20.83 19.52
C ALA A 17 12.54 19.51 19.89
N VAL A 18 11.77 18.51 20.31
CA VAL A 18 12.29 17.17 20.64
C VAL A 18 12.84 16.47 19.38
N CYS A 19 12.18 16.59 18.23
CA CYS A 19 12.68 16.07 16.96
C CYS A 19 14.04 16.69 16.61
N ASN A 20 14.20 18.00 16.78
CA ASN A 20 15.47 18.69 16.51
C ASN A 20 16.58 18.20 17.44
N ILE A 21 16.31 17.99 18.74
CA ILE A 21 17.27 17.41 19.68
C ILE A 21 17.76 16.04 19.21
N LEU A 22 16.87 15.19 18.70
CA LEU A 22 17.21 13.86 18.19
C LEU A 22 18.02 13.94 16.89
N TYR A 23 17.68 14.85 15.98
CA TYR A 23 18.45 15.06 14.75
C TYR A 23 19.86 15.60 14.99
N ASP A 24 20.03 16.49 15.97
CA ASP A 24 21.33 17.08 16.34
C ASP A 24 22.34 16.04 16.82
N VAL A 25 21.88 14.94 17.41
CA VAL A 25 22.74 13.83 17.84
C VAL A 25 22.92 12.74 16.78
N GLY A 26 22.34 12.94 15.58
CA GLY A 26 22.53 12.07 14.43
C GLY A 26 21.49 10.95 14.28
N VAL A 27 20.29 11.11 14.84
CA VAL A 27 19.13 10.23 14.54
C VAL A 27 18.71 10.46 13.10
N GLY A 28 18.63 9.39 12.29
CA GLY A 28 18.31 9.48 10.86
C GLY A 28 16.82 9.64 10.54
N GLY A 29 15.94 9.42 11.52
CA GLY A 29 14.50 9.60 11.40
C GLY A 29 13.83 9.36 12.74
N VAL A 30 12.65 9.97 12.93
CA VAL A 30 11.85 9.88 14.15
C VAL A 30 10.45 9.34 13.85
N VAL A 31 9.88 8.65 14.83
CA VAL A 31 8.47 8.26 14.84
C VAL A 31 7.75 9.16 15.83
N ILE A 32 6.64 9.77 15.41
CA ILE A 32 5.82 10.66 16.24
C ILE A 32 4.46 9.98 16.42
N GLU A 33 4.06 9.82 17.67
CA GLU A 33 2.74 9.32 18.08
C GLU A 33 2.06 10.46 18.84
N ASP A 34 1.20 11.27 18.18
CA ASP A 34 0.43 12.37 18.81
C ASP A 34 -1.07 12.08 18.66
N PRO A 35 -1.82 11.89 19.78
CA PRO A 35 -3.26 11.70 19.75
C PRO A 35 -4.03 12.85 19.10
N LYS A 36 -3.49 14.07 19.09
CA LYS A 36 -4.14 15.22 18.44
C LYS A 36 -4.16 15.09 16.92
N ASP A 37 -3.15 14.51 16.31
CA ASP A 37 -3.12 14.25 14.86
C ASP A 37 -4.19 13.24 14.46
N LEU A 38 -4.48 12.26 15.33
CA LEU A 38 -5.57 11.31 15.14
C LEU A 38 -6.96 11.99 15.17
N ILE A 39 -7.14 12.97 16.07
CA ILE A 39 -8.42 13.71 16.21
C ILE A 39 -8.63 14.67 15.03
N ILE A 40 -7.57 15.29 14.50
CA ILE A 40 -7.65 16.19 13.34
C ILE A 40 -8.01 15.38 12.09
N ASN A 41 -7.38 14.24 11.89
CA ASN A 41 -7.65 13.32 10.77
C ASN A 41 -9.06 12.70 10.85
N MET A 42 -9.66 12.56 12.05
CA MET A 42 -11.05 12.11 12.23
C MET A 42 -12.09 13.16 11.86
N LYS A 43 -11.75 14.46 11.86
CA LYS A 43 -12.67 15.54 11.48
C LYS A 43 -12.73 15.79 9.98
N GLU A 44 -11.72 15.37 9.25
CA GLU A 44 -11.74 15.28 7.80
C GLU A 44 -12.22 13.88 7.45
N GLU A 45 -13.47 13.70 7.03
CA GLU A 45 -14.16 12.44 6.72
C GLU A 45 -13.51 11.61 5.57
N THR A 46 -12.23 11.78 5.28
CA THR A 46 -11.53 11.19 4.12
C THR A 46 -10.30 10.35 4.44
N SER A 47 -9.86 10.25 5.70
CA SER A 47 -8.67 9.44 6.06
C SER A 47 -9.07 8.01 6.46
N TRP A 48 -8.76 7.05 5.60
CA TRP A 48 -9.03 5.60 5.75
C TRP A 48 -7.91 4.81 6.42
N ASP A 49 -7.09 5.45 7.21
CA ASP A 49 -6.26 4.74 8.17
C ASP A 49 -7.13 4.38 9.39
N TYR A 50 -7.79 3.22 9.30
CA TYR A 50 -8.41 2.57 10.45
C TYR A 50 -7.27 2.11 11.39
N PHE A 51 -6.75 3.03 12.18
CA PHE A 51 -6.12 2.67 13.43
C PHE A 51 -7.25 2.29 14.39
N ASP A 52 -7.24 1.05 14.84
CA ASP A 52 -8.06 0.61 15.95
C ASP A 52 -7.57 1.34 17.20
N ILE A 53 -8.33 2.37 17.62
CA ILE A 53 -7.99 3.22 18.78
C ILE A 53 -7.83 2.37 20.04
N ASP A 54 -8.55 1.24 20.16
CA ASP A 54 -8.44 0.30 21.27
C ASP A 54 -7.13 -0.51 21.24
N SER A 55 -6.38 -0.47 20.14
CA SER A 55 -5.06 -1.12 20.03
C SER A 55 -3.88 -0.22 20.38
N LEU A 56 -4.12 1.08 20.53
CA LEU A 56 -3.13 2.03 21.03
C LEU A 56 -3.19 2.00 22.55
N ASP A 57 -2.16 1.44 23.17
CA ASP A 57 -1.89 1.54 24.62
C ASP A 57 -1.52 3.00 24.95
N ILE A 58 -2.47 3.93 24.77
CA ILE A 58 -2.28 5.36 25.06
C ILE A 58 -2.57 5.58 26.53
N ASP A 59 -1.62 5.21 27.38
CA ASP A 59 -1.62 5.54 28.81
C ASP A 59 -1.07 6.96 29.09
N TYR A 60 -0.99 7.85 28.05
CA TYR A 60 -0.36 9.16 28.19
C TYR A 60 -1.11 10.27 27.45
N GLU A 61 -1.48 11.35 28.18
CA GLU A 61 -2.08 12.58 27.63
C GLU A 61 -1.00 13.49 27.02
N GLY A 62 -0.37 13.11 25.90
CA GLY A 62 0.68 13.89 25.24
C GLY A 62 1.21 13.18 24.01
N ALA A 63 2.24 13.73 23.38
CA ALA A 63 2.92 13.14 22.25
C ALA A 63 4.10 12.27 22.69
N VAL A 64 4.37 11.22 21.93
CA VAL A 64 5.55 10.36 22.08
C VAL A 64 6.42 10.46 20.84
N VAL A 65 7.69 10.83 21.01
CA VAL A 65 8.67 10.87 19.92
C VAL A 65 9.71 9.77 20.14
N LYS A 66 9.93 8.94 19.14
CA LYS A 66 10.90 7.85 19.17
C LYS A 66 12.00 8.07 18.14
N GLY A 67 13.24 7.89 18.53
CA GLY A 67 14.41 7.93 17.66
C GLY A 67 15.30 6.72 17.87
N TYR A 68 16.12 6.37 16.89
CA TYR A 68 16.96 5.17 16.91
C TYR A 68 18.42 5.53 16.68
N LEU A 69 19.31 5.11 17.57
CA LEU A 69 20.77 5.25 17.45
C LEU A 69 21.44 3.88 17.43
N PRO A 70 22.40 3.65 16.53
CA PRO A 70 23.19 2.42 16.54
C PRO A 70 24.10 2.38 17.76
N GLU A 71 24.44 1.18 18.22
CA GLU A 71 25.45 1.01 19.26
C GLU A 71 26.80 1.55 18.78
N SER A 72 27.38 2.51 19.50
CA SER A 72 28.61 3.19 19.17
C SER A 72 29.34 3.62 20.46
N GLN A 73 30.62 3.94 20.35
CA GLN A 73 31.43 4.38 21.54
C GLN A 73 30.95 5.72 22.10
N ASP A 74 30.37 6.58 21.29
CA ASP A 74 29.85 7.90 21.63
C ASP A 74 28.36 7.88 22.05
N LEU A 75 27.70 6.72 22.02
CA LEU A 75 26.30 6.57 22.41
C LEU A 75 25.98 7.08 23.83
N PRO A 76 26.79 6.80 24.88
CA PRO A 76 26.51 7.33 26.22
C PRO A 76 26.51 8.86 26.27
N ASP A 77 27.44 9.52 25.57
CA ASP A 77 27.54 10.97 25.48
C ASP A 77 26.32 11.59 24.75
N LYS A 78 25.89 10.96 23.68
CA LYS A 78 24.68 11.35 22.94
C LYS A 78 23.42 11.23 23.80
N ILE A 79 23.28 10.13 24.54
CA ILE A 79 22.17 9.91 25.45
C ILE A 79 22.14 10.98 26.54
N GLU A 80 23.27 11.30 27.11
CA GLU A 80 23.36 12.32 28.15
C GLU A 80 22.98 13.70 27.59
N LEU A 81 23.46 14.04 26.40
CA LEU A 81 23.12 15.28 25.71
C LEU A 81 21.60 15.39 25.42
N ILE A 82 20.98 14.30 24.97
CA ILE A 82 19.52 14.24 24.77
C ILE A 82 18.80 14.53 26.09
N LYS A 83 19.17 13.83 27.19
CA LYS A 83 18.54 14.01 28.49
C LYS A 83 18.66 15.44 29.00
N GLN A 84 19.83 16.06 28.84
CA GLN A 84 20.08 17.45 29.24
C GLN A 84 19.22 18.43 28.45
N ASN A 85 19.19 18.28 27.11
CA ASN A 85 18.40 19.18 26.25
C ASN A 85 16.89 19.02 26.48
N VAL A 86 16.40 17.80 26.65
CA VAL A 86 14.98 17.52 26.96
C VAL A 86 14.61 18.05 28.34
N HIS A 87 15.51 17.95 29.34
CA HIS A 87 15.31 18.52 30.65
C HIS A 87 15.22 20.06 30.61
N ASN A 88 16.07 20.71 29.82
CA ASN A 88 16.05 22.17 29.63
C ASN A 88 14.73 22.63 29.03
N LEU A 89 14.14 21.90 28.06
CA LEU A 89 12.81 22.19 27.52
C LEU A 89 11.73 22.13 28.61
N SER A 90 11.84 21.21 29.57
CA SER A 90 10.86 21.10 30.67
C SER A 90 10.94 22.25 31.66
N MET A 91 12.10 22.92 31.79
CA MET A 91 12.30 24.05 32.70
C MET A 91 11.70 25.37 32.18
N GLU A 92 11.40 25.46 30.89
CA GLU A 92 10.82 26.66 30.28
C GLU A 92 9.32 26.82 30.57
N ASN A 93 8.66 25.79 31.15
CA ASN A 93 7.22 25.82 31.41
C ASN A 93 6.90 25.20 32.79
N GLU A 94 6.75 26.03 33.81
CA GLU A 94 6.51 25.62 35.22
C GLU A 94 5.20 24.81 35.42
N ASN A 95 4.32 24.71 34.41
CA ASN A 95 3.01 24.07 34.51
C ASN A 95 2.85 22.79 33.70
N SER A 96 3.91 22.29 33.04
CA SER A 96 3.81 21.06 32.26
C SER A 96 4.43 19.86 33.00
N GLU A 97 3.85 18.67 32.81
CA GLU A 97 4.52 17.44 33.28
C GLU A 97 5.91 17.33 32.65
N PRO A 98 6.92 16.90 33.44
CA PRO A 98 8.29 16.82 32.94
C PRO A 98 8.40 15.81 31.81
N ASN A 99 9.06 16.23 30.72
CA ASN A 99 9.36 15.33 29.60
C ASN A 99 10.13 14.11 30.12
N GLN A 100 9.70 12.91 29.73
CA GLN A 100 10.31 11.66 30.15
C GLN A 100 11.13 11.06 29.02
N VAL A 101 12.40 10.76 29.28
CA VAL A 101 13.28 10.05 28.34
C VAL A 101 13.48 8.63 28.82
N THR A 102 13.08 7.65 28.04
CA THR A 102 13.35 6.23 28.27
C THR A 102 14.20 5.68 27.14
N ILE A 103 15.05 4.70 27.46
CA ILE A 103 15.96 4.08 26.50
C ILE A 103 15.79 2.58 26.62
N ALA A 104 15.57 1.94 25.48
CA ALA A 104 15.47 0.49 25.37
C ALA A 104 16.46 -0.03 24.34
N GLU A 105 17.12 -1.14 24.66
CA GLU A 105 17.90 -1.87 23.66
C GLU A 105 16.96 -2.61 22.73
N VAL A 106 17.13 -2.39 21.42
CA VAL A 106 16.33 -3.04 20.39
C VAL A 106 17.27 -3.76 19.43
N TYR A 107 17.04 -5.02 19.23
CA TYR A 107 17.74 -5.77 18.20
C TYR A 107 17.08 -5.55 16.85
N GLU A 108 17.88 -5.43 15.80
CA GLU A 108 17.40 -5.25 14.42
C GLU A 108 16.33 -6.29 14.05
N GLU A 109 16.43 -7.49 14.60
CA GLU A 109 15.45 -8.57 14.44
C GLU A 109 14.12 -8.25 15.13
N ASP A 110 14.12 -7.60 16.29
CA ASP A 110 12.92 -7.23 17.03
C ASP A 110 12.23 -6.03 16.37
N TRP A 111 13.02 -5.05 15.91
CA TRP A 111 12.50 -3.91 15.15
C TRP A 111 11.97 -4.33 13.77
N ALA A 112 12.74 -5.16 13.06
CA ALA A 112 12.31 -5.72 11.78
C ALA A 112 10.99 -6.52 11.89
N ASN A 113 10.59 -6.94 13.08
CA ASN A 113 9.37 -7.71 13.32
C ASN A 113 8.27 -6.92 14.04
N SER A 114 8.59 -5.80 14.69
CA SER A 114 7.59 -5.03 15.48
C SER A 114 6.42 -4.49 14.64
N TRP A 115 6.67 -4.12 13.40
CA TRP A 115 5.65 -3.66 12.46
C TRP A 115 4.72 -4.77 11.99
N LYS A 116 5.15 -6.06 12.07
CA LYS A 116 4.35 -7.21 11.64
C LYS A 116 3.05 -7.36 12.44
N LYS A 117 3.06 -6.93 13.71
CA LYS A 117 1.86 -6.99 14.58
C LYS A 117 0.69 -6.14 14.07
N TYR A 118 0.96 -5.10 13.27
CA TYR A 118 -0.05 -4.21 12.72
C TYR A 118 -0.66 -4.73 11.42
N TYR A 119 -0.05 -5.74 10.78
CA TYR A 119 -0.57 -6.34 9.57
C TYR A 119 -1.41 -7.57 9.90
N LYS A 120 -2.71 -7.40 9.87
CA LYS A 120 -3.69 -8.45 10.15
C LYS A 120 -4.41 -8.86 8.86
N PRO A 121 -4.94 -10.11 8.81
CA PRO A 121 -5.77 -10.55 7.68
C PRO A 121 -6.91 -9.56 7.44
N LYS A 122 -7.02 -9.06 6.19
CA LYS A 122 -8.04 -8.08 5.81
C LYS A 122 -8.85 -8.58 4.62
N LYS A 123 -10.17 -8.54 4.75
CA LYS A 123 -11.09 -8.84 3.64
C LYS A 123 -11.18 -7.63 2.73
N ILE A 124 -10.82 -7.81 1.46
CA ILE A 124 -10.72 -6.70 0.49
C ILE A 124 -11.99 -6.59 -0.36
N GLY A 125 -12.52 -7.69 -0.79
CA GLY A 125 -13.77 -7.75 -1.56
C GLY A 125 -14.81 -8.62 -0.88
N ASN A 126 -15.60 -9.34 -1.68
CA ASN A 126 -16.56 -10.33 -1.17
C ASN A 126 -15.90 -11.68 -0.90
N LYS A 127 -14.90 -12.06 -1.70
CA LYS A 127 -14.25 -13.38 -1.68
C LYS A 127 -12.78 -13.31 -1.31
N ILE A 128 -12.08 -12.21 -1.62
CA ILE A 128 -10.63 -12.09 -1.40
C ILE A 128 -10.32 -11.63 0.01
N VAL A 129 -9.44 -12.36 0.68
CA VAL A 129 -8.81 -11.97 1.94
C VAL A 129 -7.31 -11.93 1.71
N VAL A 130 -6.68 -10.82 2.04
CA VAL A 130 -5.22 -10.66 2.01
C VAL A 130 -4.69 -10.82 3.42
N LYS A 131 -3.67 -11.64 3.59
CA LYS A 131 -2.99 -11.83 4.86
C LYS A 131 -1.47 -11.89 4.65
N PRO A 132 -0.67 -11.47 5.64
CA PRO A 132 0.77 -11.75 5.63
C PRO A 132 1.06 -13.22 5.93
N SER A 133 2.27 -13.69 5.58
CA SER A 133 2.67 -15.11 5.74
C SER A 133 2.71 -15.56 7.20
N TRP A 134 2.99 -14.65 8.14
CA TRP A 134 3.12 -14.92 9.59
C TRP A 134 1.80 -14.92 10.35
N GLU A 135 0.68 -14.59 9.74
CA GLU A 135 -0.63 -14.61 10.37
C GLU A 135 -1.38 -15.89 10.00
N ASP A 136 -1.94 -16.55 11.00
CA ASP A 136 -2.84 -17.67 10.78
C ASP A 136 -4.25 -17.15 10.48
N TYR A 137 -4.88 -17.69 9.46
CA TYR A 137 -6.25 -17.35 9.09
C TYR A 137 -7.00 -18.57 8.59
N MET A 138 -8.13 -18.86 9.19
CA MET A 138 -9.04 -19.92 8.72
C MET A 138 -10.07 -19.31 7.77
N PRO A 139 -10.00 -19.64 6.46
CA PRO A 139 -10.93 -19.07 5.48
C PRO A 139 -12.36 -19.51 5.75
N LYS A 140 -13.30 -18.56 5.62
CA LYS A 140 -14.74 -18.86 5.60
C LYS A 140 -15.13 -19.44 4.25
N GLU A 141 -16.36 -19.99 4.20
CA GLU A 141 -16.91 -20.51 2.94
C GLU A 141 -16.84 -19.43 1.83
N ASN A 142 -16.32 -19.82 0.66
CA ASN A 142 -16.09 -18.96 -0.52
C ASN A 142 -14.98 -17.91 -0.40
N GLU A 143 -14.23 -17.85 0.68
CA GLU A 143 -13.07 -16.97 0.77
C GLU A 143 -11.84 -17.55 0.05
N LYS A 144 -11.13 -16.69 -0.65
CA LYS A 144 -9.88 -16.99 -1.37
C LYS A 144 -8.76 -16.19 -0.71
N ILE A 145 -7.77 -16.89 -0.18
CA ILE A 145 -6.67 -16.26 0.52
C ILE A 145 -5.57 -15.86 -0.46
N ILE A 146 -5.12 -14.62 -0.33
CA ILE A 146 -3.90 -14.11 -0.92
C ILE A 146 -2.90 -13.88 0.21
N GLU A 147 -1.81 -14.63 0.18
CA GLU A 147 -0.70 -14.45 1.09
C GLU A 147 0.27 -13.45 0.49
N LEU A 148 0.49 -12.33 1.17
CA LEU A 148 1.31 -11.24 0.68
C LEU A 148 2.02 -10.55 1.85
N ASP A 149 3.33 -10.64 1.87
CA ASP A 149 4.12 -9.93 2.86
C ASP A 149 4.35 -8.49 2.40
N PRO A 150 4.11 -7.50 3.27
CA PRO A 150 4.47 -6.11 3.00
C PRO A 150 5.96 -6.00 2.70
N GLY A 151 6.28 -5.39 1.57
CA GLY A 151 7.65 -5.29 1.08
C GLY A 151 7.90 -4.06 0.22
N MET A 152 9.02 -4.03 -0.48
CA MET A 152 9.48 -2.89 -1.29
C MET A 152 8.71 -2.67 -2.59
N ALA A 153 7.77 -3.55 -2.97
CA ALA A 153 6.93 -3.37 -4.15
C ALA A 153 5.58 -2.76 -3.76
N PHE A 154 5.09 -1.82 -4.59
CA PHE A 154 3.76 -1.22 -4.44
C PHE A 154 2.65 -2.28 -4.52
N GLY A 155 1.55 -2.07 -3.77
CA GLY A 155 0.39 -2.97 -3.79
C GLY A 155 0.37 -3.94 -2.60
N THR A 156 0.28 -3.42 -1.36
CA THR A 156 0.09 -4.22 -0.14
C THR A 156 -1.34 -4.78 0.01
N GLY A 157 -2.25 -4.37 -0.87
CA GLY A 157 -3.63 -4.86 -0.93
C GLY A 157 -4.66 -4.01 -0.21
N THR A 158 -4.26 -3.14 0.70
CA THR A 158 -5.21 -2.35 1.51
C THR A 158 -5.54 -0.98 0.94
N HIS A 159 -4.81 -0.52 -0.07
CA HIS A 159 -5.04 0.76 -0.73
C HIS A 159 -6.37 0.76 -1.50
N GLU A 160 -7.05 1.89 -1.56
CA GLU A 160 -8.37 2.08 -2.19
C GLU A 160 -8.36 1.60 -3.64
N THR A 161 -7.34 1.95 -4.40
CA THR A 161 -7.20 1.58 -5.83
C THR A 161 -7.11 0.07 -6.02
N THR A 162 -6.36 -0.63 -5.16
CA THR A 162 -6.25 -2.08 -5.17
C THR A 162 -7.58 -2.73 -4.76
N THR A 163 -8.24 -2.16 -3.75
CA THR A 163 -9.55 -2.62 -3.27
C THR A 163 -10.59 -2.54 -4.39
N MET A 164 -10.68 -1.41 -5.10
CA MET A 164 -11.58 -1.26 -6.24
C MET A 164 -11.26 -2.28 -7.34
N CYS A 165 -9.99 -2.44 -7.73
CA CYS A 165 -9.60 -3.43 -8.73
C CYS A 165 -10.01 -4.86 -8.35
N ILE A 166 -9.78 -5.28 -7.11
CA ILE A 166 -10.14 -6.62 -6.63
C ILE A 166 -11.66 -6.83 -6.70
N ARG A 167 -12.47 -5.86 -6.23
CA ARG A 167 -13.94 -5.92 -6.32
C ARG A 167 -14.42 -6.02 -7.76
N LEU A 168 -13.79 -5.28 -8.67
CA LEU A 168 -14.11 -5.31 -10.08
C LEU A 168 -13.69 -6.65 -10.73
N LEU A 169 -12.53 -7.20 -10.36
CA LEU A 169 -12.12 -8.53 -10.80
C LEU A 169 -13.10 -9.61 -10.31
N GLU A 170 -13.59 -9.55 -9.06
CA GLU A 170 -14.62 -10.47 -8.55
C GLU A 170 -15.93 -10.40 -9.36
N LYS A 171 -16.29 -9.20 -9.86
CA LYS A 171 -17.50 -8.97 -10.65
C LYS A 171 -17.38 -9.49 -12.08
N TYR A 172 -16.25 -9.27 -12.71
CA TYR A 172 -16.09 -9.48 -14.16
C TYR A 172 -15.37 -10.76 -14.55
N ILE A 173 -14.50 -11.34 -13.71
CA ILE A 173 -13.82 -12.60 -14.02
C ILE A 173 -14.85 -13.73 -14.15
N ARG A 174 -14.64 -14.55 -15.18
CA ARG A 174 -15.33 -15.83 -15.39
C ARG A 174 -14.27 -16.91 -15.53
N GLN A 175 -14.64 -18.13 -15.15
CA GLN A 175 -13.77 -19.30 -15.23
C GLN A 175 -13.13 -19.41 -16.61
N GLY A 176 -11.81 -19.59 -16.66
CA GLY A 176 -11.05 -19.74 -17.88
C GLY A 176 -10.67 -18.46 -18.60
N ASN A 177 -11.07 -17.27 -18.10
CA ASN A 177 -10.69 -16.00 -18.71
C ASN A 177 -9.17 -15.83 -18.82
N THR A 178 -8.72 -15.17 -19.88
CA THR A 178 -7.36 -14.63 -20.00
C THR A 178 -7.34 -13.22 -19.44
N VAL A 179 -6.46 -12.94 -18.50
CA VAL A 179 -6.33 -11.63 -17.83
C VAL A 179 -4.93 -11.06 -18.09
N TYR A 180 -4.84 -9.77 -18.42
CA TYR A 180 -3.60 -9.03 -18.45
C TYR A 180 -3.59 -8.03 -17.29
N ASP A 181 -2.50 -8.02 -16.52
CA ASP A 181 -2.26 -7.10 -15.39
C ASP A 181 -1.08 -6.21 -15.75
N ILE A 182 -1.35 -4.93 -16.02
CA ILE A 182 -0.36 -3.98 -16.54
C ILE A 182 0.08 -3.03 -15.43
N GLY A 183 1.38 -3.04 -15.12
CA GLY A 183 1.94 -2.41 -13.92
C GLY A 183 1.64 -3.28 -12.69
N CYS A 184 2.04 -4.56 -12.74
CA CYS A 184 1.59 -5.54 -11.76
C CYS A 184 2.16 -5.34 -10.33
N GLY A 185 3.26 -4.60 -10.17
CA GLY A 185 3.87 -4.31 -8.87
C GLY A 185 4.15 -5.58 -8.06
N SER A 186 3.48 -5.74 -6.92
CA SER A 186 3.56 -6.93 -6.07
C SER A 186 2.95 -8.20 -6.70
N GLY A 187 2.19 -8.07 -7.79
CA GLY A 187 1.44 -9.15 -8.43
C GLY A 187 0.10 -9.47 -7.78
N ILE A 188 -0.36 -8.64 -6.84
CA ILE A 188 -1.59 -8.92 -6.08
C ILE A 188 -2.83 -9.07 -6.97
N LEU A 189 -3.00 -8.23 -8.00
CA LEU A 189 -4.15 -8.32 -8.90
C LEU A 189 -4.06 -9.56 -9.78
N SER A 190 -2.87 -9.93 -10.21
CA SER A 190 -2.61 -11.17 -10.93
C SER A 190 -2.93 -12.40 -10.10
N ILE A 191 -2.52 -12.42 -8.83
CA ILE A 191 -2.83 -13.51 -7.90
C ILE A 191 -4.34 -13.55 -7.63
N ALA A 192 -4.98 -12.39 -7.41
CA ALA A 192 -6.42 -12.30 -7.26
C ALA A 192 -7.15 -12.88 -8.47
N ALA A 193 -6.74 -12.51 -9.69
CA ALA A 193 -7.33 -13.04 -10.92
C ALA A 193 -7.20 -14.57 -11.01
N ALA A 194 -6.05 -15.12 -10.70
CA ALA A 194 -5.84 -16.57 -10.70
C ALA A 194 -6.70 -17.28 -9.63
N LYS A 195 -6.77 -16.74 -8.41
CA LYS A 195 -7.64 -17.27 -7.33
C LYS A 195 -9.13 -17.15 -7.67
N LEU A 196 -9.52 -16.21 -8.52
CA LEU A 196 -10.89 -16.03 -9.05
C LEU A 196 -11.15 -16.88 -10.31
N GLU A 197 -10.34 -17.90 -10.55
CA GLU A 197 -10.51 -18.91 -11.60
C GLU A 197 -10.20 -18.40 -13.03
N ALA A 198 -9.37 -17.36 -13.19
CA ALA A 198 -8.78 -17.06 -14.49
C ALA A 198 -7.97 -18.26 -14.99
N GLY A 199 -8.09 -18.56 -16.28
CA GLY A 199 -7.37 -19.69 -16.91
C GLY A 199 -5.93 -19.34 -17.26
N LYS A 200 -5.64 -18.05 -17.51
CA LYS A 200 -4.32 -17.52 -17.80
C LYS A 200 -4.22 -16.07 -17.36
N VAL A 201 -3.12 -15.71 -16.71
CA VAL A 201 -2.80 -14.33 -16.37
C VAL A 201 -1.43 -13.98 -16.90
N VAL A 202 -1.30 -12.85 -17.61
CA VAL A 202 -0.02 -12.28 -18.00
C VAL A 202 0.14 -10.95 -17.29
N ALA A 203 1.13 -10.89 -16.41
CA ALA A 203 1.45 -9.72 -15.61
C ALA A 203 2.70 -9.04 -16.17
N VAL A 204 2.65 -7.73 -16.31
CA VAL A 204 3.73 -6.95 -16.90
C VAL A 204 4.11 -5.81 -15.96
N ASP A 205 5.42 -5.63 -15.76
CA ASP A 205 5.95 -4.46 -15.08
C ASP A 205 7.27 -4.01 -15.73
N ILE A 206 7.51 -2.72 -15.74
CA ILE A 206 8.75 -2.14 -16.26
C ILE A 206 9.90 -2.31 -15.27
N ASP A 207 9.61 -2.34 -13.96
CA ASP A 207 10.59 -2.54 -12.92
C ASP A 207 10.91 -4.03 -12.72
N GLU A 208 12.14 -4.40 -12.98
CA GLU A 208 12.63 -5.78 -12.76
C GLU A 208 12.56 -6.18 -11.28
N THR A 209 12.66 -5.22 -10.34
CA THR A 209 12.52 -5.49 -8.90
C THR A 209 11.08 -5.88 -8.58
N ALA A 210 10.10 -5.15 -9.10
CA ALA A 210 8.69 -5.50 -8.99
C ALA A 210 8.41 -6.88 -9.61
N CYS A 211 8.97 -7.18 -10.77
CA CYS A 211 8.85 -8.49 -11.39
C CYS A 211 9.41 -9.63 -10.52
N LYS A 212 10.54 -9.44 -9.83
CA LYS A 212 11.10 -10.42 -8.90
C LYS A 212 10.19 -10.66 -7.71
N VAL A 213 9.69 -9.60 -7.10
CA VAL A 213 8.75 -9.65 -5.98
C VAL A 213 7.46 -10.36 -6.40
N SER A 214 6.91 -9.99 -7.55
CA SER A 214 5.69 -10.59 -8.09
C SER A 214 5.86 -12.11 -8.34
N ARG A 215 6.99 -12.55 -8.91
CA ARG A 215 7.30 -13.99 -9.09
C ARG A 215 7.34 -14.73 -7.73
N SER A 216 7.93 -14.13 -6.71
CA SER A 216 7.96 -14.70 -5.37
C SER A 216 6.56 -14.85 -4.79
N ASN A 217 5.74 -13.80 -4.88
CA ASN A 217 4.36 -13.79 -4.38
C ASN A 217 3.46 -14.78 -5.13
N VAL A 218 3.60 -14.86 -6.44
CA VAL A 218 2.90 -15.86 -7.30
C VAL A 218 3.22 -17.28 -6.84
N LYS A 219 4.49 -17.57 -6.57
CA LYS A 219 4.93 -18.88 -6.06
C LYS A 219 4.39 -19.15 -4.65
N MET A 220 4.46 -18.17 -3.75
CA MET A 220 3.91 -18.27 -2.39
C MET A 220 2.42 -18.63 -2.41
N ASN A 221 1.68 -18.07 -3.34
CA ASN A 221 0.24 -18.33 -3.52
C ASN A 221 -0.08 -19.57 -4.37
N SER A 222 0.91 -20.32 -4.84
CA SER A 222 0.76 -21.55 -5.65
C SER A 222 -0.05 -21.33 -6.95
N VAL A 223 0.15 -20.18 -7.61
CA VAL A 223 -0.53 -19.85 -8.89
C VAL A 223 0.43 -19.66 -10.07
N GLN A 224 1.67 -20.11 -9.96
CA GLN A 224 2.72 -20.00 -11.01
C GLN A 224 2.38 -20.71 -12.31
N ASP A 225 1.47 -21.68 -12.30
CA ASP A 225 1.03 -22.37 -13.50
C ASP A 225 -0.02 -21.57 -14.30
N ILE A 226 -0.61 -20.55 -13.68
CA ILE A 226 -1.64 -19.68 -14.26
C ILE A 226 -1.06 -18.32 -14.59
N VAL A 227 -0.14 -17.80 -13.76
CA VAL A 227 0.39 -16.42 -13.82
C VAL A 227 1.80 -16.40 -14.41
N GLU A 228 1.95 -15.73 -15.56
CA GLU A 228 3.23 -15.47 -16.23
C GLU A 228 3.66 -14.02 -15.98
N ILE A 229 4.84 -13.80 -15.37
CA ILE A 229 5.39 -12.46 -15.10
C ILE A 229 6.41 -12.09 -16.16
N LYS A 230 6.21 -10.95 -16.82
CA LYS A 230 7.10 -10.39 -17.86
C LYS A 230 7.65 -9.03 -17.43
N ASN A 231 8.93 -8.83 -17.64
CA ASN A 231 9.51 -7.50 -17.59
C ASN A 231 9.37 -6.84 -18.95
N GLY A 232 8.79 -5.62 -18.98
CA GLY A 232 8.56 -4.88 -20.21
C GLY A 232 7.72 -3.63 -20.00
N ASN A 233 7.61 -2.83 -21.05
CA ASN A 233 6.85 -1.60 -21.03
C ASN A 233 5.42 -1.83 -21.54
N LEU A 234 4.43 -1.67 -20.69
CA LEU A 234 3.00 -1.80 -21.01
C LEU A 234 2.68 -3.05 -21.82
N MET A 235 2.21 -2.89 -23.06
CA MET A 235 1.77 -4.00 -23.93
C MET A 235 2.87 -4.57 -24.84
N ASP A 236 4.10 -4.03 -24.83
CA ASP A 236 5.16 -4.40 -25.77
C ASP A 236 5.54 -5.89 -25.73
N VAL A 237 5.45 -6.50 -24.56
CA VAL A 237 5.82 -7.90 -24.32
C VAL A 237 4.63 -8.87 -24.32
N VAL A 238 3.43 -8.35 -24.54
CA VAL A 238 2.17 -9.12 -24.50
C VAL A 238 1.82 -9.63 -25.90
N LYS A 239 1.32 -10.86 -25.98
CA LYS A 239 0.89 -11.46 -27.24
C LYS A 239 -0.54 -12.00 -27.13
N GLY A 240 -1.34 -11.74 -28.16
CA GLY A 240 -2.74 -12.18 -28.22
C GLY A 240 -3.71 -11.21 -27.59
N LYS A 241 -4.87 -11.69 -27.19
CA LYS A 241 -5.97 -10.89 -26.68
C LYS A 241 -6.49 -11.44 -25.36
N ALA A 242 -6.91 -10.56 -24.45
CA ALA A 242 -7.46 -10.89 -23.16
C ALA A 242 -8.98 -10.69 -23.09
N ASP A 243 -9.60 -11.36 -22.14
CA ASP A 243 -10.99 -11.15 -21.74
C ASP A 243 -11.09 -9.96 -20.76
N ILE A 244 -10.06 -9.80 -19.92
CA ILE A 244 -9.97 -8.70 -18.97
C ILE A 244 -8.55 -8.14 -19.03
N ILE A 245 -8.45 -6.81 -19.05
CA ILE A 245 -7.20 -6.10 -18.82
C ILE A 245 -7.41 -5.24 -17.58
N VAL A 246 -6.50 -5.31 -16.62
CA VAL A 246 -6.48 -4.47 -15.43
C VAL A 246 -5.18 -3.68 -15.38
N ALA A 247 -5.26 -2.40 -15.02
CA ALA A 247 -4.11 -1.54 -14.81
C ALA A 247 -4.38 -0.65 -13.59
N ASN A 248 -3.56 -0.79 -12.55
CA ASN A 248 -3.59 0.07 -11.36
C ASN A 248 -2.33 0.93 -11.35
N ILE A 249 -2.32 1.95 -12.19
CA ILE A 249 -1.18 2.83 -12.48
C ILE A 249 -1.65 4.28 -12.59
N ILE A 250 -0.72 5.23 -12.65
CA ILE A 250 -1.06 6.67 -12.73
C ILE A 250 -1.81 7.03 -14.00
N ALA A 251 -2.66 8.05 -13.92
CA ALA A 251 -3.57 8.48 -14.99
C ALA A 251 -2.88 8.76 -16.33
N GLU A 252 -1.73 9.40 -16.30
CA GLU A 252 -0.93 9.74 -17.48
C GLU A 252 -0.51 8.50 -18.27
N ILE A 253 -0.16 7.43 -17.57
CA ILE A 253 0.23 6.17 -18.21
C ILE A 253 -0.99 5.40 -18.73
N ILE A 254 -2.15 5.51 -18.06
CA ILE A 254 -3.42 4.95 -18.57
C ILE A 254 -3.81 5.63 -19.89
N ILE A 255 -3.64 6.95 -20.01
CA ILE A 255 -3.90 7.69 -21.24
C ILE A 255 -3.00 7.20 -22.39
N ILE A 256 -1.72 6.97 -22.10
CA ILE A 256 -0.79 6.38 -23.08
C ILE A 256 -1.23 4.97 -23.48
N LEU A 257 -1.57 4.14 -22.51
CA LEU A 257 -2.03 2.76 -22.71
C LEU A 257 -3.31 2.70 -23.57
N ALA A 258 -4.21 3.67 -23.43
CA ALA A 258 -5.47 3.75 -24.16
C ALA A 258 -5.27 3.70 -25.69
N ASN A 259 -4.16 4.26 -26.22
CA ASN A 259 -3.89 4.31 -27.65
C ASN A 259 -3.75 2.92 -28.30
N ASP A 260 -3.27 1.94 -27.54
CA ASP A 260 -2.96 0.61 -28.09
C ASP A 260 -3.79 -0.52 -27.47
N ILE A 261 -4.37 -0.32 -26.31
CA ILE A 261 -5.01 -1.40 -25.52
C ILE A 261 -6.08 -2.16 -26.28
N ARG A 262 -6.84 -1.46 -27.15
CA ARG A 262 -7.91 -2.08 -27.95
C ARG A 262 -7.44 -3.22 -28.83
N LYS A 263 -6.17 -3.21 -29.28
CA LYS A 263 -5.56 -4.27 -30.10
C LYS A 263 -5.45 -5.59 -29.33
N PHE A 264 -5.35 -5.52 -28.00
CA PHE A 264 -5.17 -6.63 -27.07
C PHE A 264 -6.48 -7.07 -26.40
N MET A 265 -7.60 -6.46 -26.76
CA MET A 265 -8.92 -6.78 -26.25
C MET A 265 -9.67 -7.70 -27.21
N LYS A 266 -10.32 -8.75 -26.70
CA LYS A 266 -11.37 -9.48 -27.41
C LYS A 266 -12.60 -8.59 -27.56
N ASP A 267 -13.64 -9.02 -28.31
CA ASP A 267 -14.78 -8.15 -28.61
C ASP A 267 -15.63 -7.80 -27.37
N ASP A 268 -15.80 -8.72 -26.42
CA ASP A 268 -16.54 -8.50 -25.18
C ASP A 268 -15.64 -8.22 -23.97
N SER A 269 -14.39 -7.81 -24.22
CA SER A 269 -13.41 -7.59 -23.15
C SER A 269 -13.75 -6.40 -22.29
N ILE A 270 -13.33 -6.51 -21.02
CA ILE A 270 -13.41 -5.44 -20.02
C ILE A 270 -11.99 -4.88 -19.77
N PHE A 271 -11.88 -3.56 -19.74
CA PHE A 271 -10.72 -2.86 -19.24
C PHE A 271 -11.05 -2.18 -17.91
N ILE A 272 -10.28 -2.48 -16.88
CA ILE A 272 -10.34 -1.91 -15.54
C ILE A 272 -9.11 -1.03 -15.36
N ALA A 273 -9.29 0.29 -15.34
CA ALA A 273 -8.25 1.28 -15.09
C ALA A 273 -8.42 1.87 -13.69
N SER A 274 -7.41 1.83 -12.84
CA SER A 274 -7.40 2.40 -11.49
C SER A 274 -6.05 3.08 -11.19
N GLY A 275 -5.92 3.68 -9.99
CA GLY A 275 -4.77 4.54 -9.69
C GLY A 275 -4.97 5.97 -10.19
N ILE A 276 -6.23 6.37 -10.39
CA ILE A 276 -6.64 7.65 -10.98
C ILE A 276 -7.14 8.54 -9.84
N ILE A 277 -6.50 9.68 -9.61
CA ILE A 277 -7.02 10.71 -8.69
C ILE A 277 -8.28 11.34 -9.30
N LEU A 278 -9.21 11.79 -8.44
CA LEU A 278 -10.53 12.28 -8.89
C LEU A 278 -10.43 13.40 -9.93
N ASP A 279 -9.46 14.29 -9.81
CA ASP A 279 -9.25 15.42 -10.74
C ASP A 279 -8.85 14.98 -12.15
N LYS A 280 -8.34 13.75 -12.32
CA LYS A 280 -7.90 13.20 -13.60
C LYS A 280 -8.95 12.29 -14.28
N VAL A 281 -10.08 12.05 -13.63
CA VAL A 281 -11.09 11.10 -14.13
C VAL A 281 -11.61 11.51 -15.50
N ASP A 282 -11.95 12.80 -15.70
CA ASP A 282 -12.53 13.27 -16.96
C ASP A 282 -11.52 13.19 -18.12
N GLU A 283 -10.25 13.46 -17.85
CA GLU A 283 -9.16 13.34 -18.83
C GLU A 283 -8.98 11.89 -19.29
N VAL A 284 -8.98 10.94 -18.34
CA VAL A 284 -8.86 9.51 -18.65
C VAL A 284 -10.10 9.01 -19.39
N VAL A 285 -11.30 9.40 -18.96
CA VAL A 285 -12.56 9.04 -19.64
C VAL A 285 -12.57 9.52 -21.10
N LEU A 286 -12.11 10.74 -21.34
CA LEU A 286 -12.02 11.29 -22.70
C LEU A 286 -11.06 10.46 -23.55
N ALA A 287 -9.84 10.18 -23.05
CA ALA A 287 -8.85 9.40 -23.77
C ALA A 287 -9.33 7.99 -24.09
N LEU A 288 -10.03 7.32 -23.16
CA LEU A 288 -10.61 6.00 -23.39
C LEU A 288 -11.65 6.03 -24.50
N LYS A 289 -12.57 7.03 -24.49
CA LYS A 289 -13.62 7.18 -25.52
C LYS A 289 -13.04 7.49 -26.90
N GLU A 290 -12.06 8.38 -26.99
CA GLU A 290 -11.38 8.73 -28.24
C GLU A 290 -10.70 7.50 -28.87
N ASN A 291 -10.30 6.53 -28.05
CA ASN A 291 -9.72 5.26 -28.49
C ASN A 291 -10.74 4.13 -28.66
N GLY A 292 -12.05 4.43 -28.71
CA GLY A 292 -13.13 3.48 -29.00
C GLY A 292 -13.41 2.52 -27.85
N LEU A 293 -13.31 3.00 -26.60
CA LEU A 293 -13.69 2.29 -25.40
C LEU A 293 -14.92 2.96 -24.75
N GLY A 294 -16.04 2.25 -24.72
CA GLY A 294 -17.25 2.69 -24.05
C GLY A 294 -17.16 2.56 -22.54
N ILE A 295 -17.42 3.63 -21.80
CA ILE A 295 -17.39 3.62 -20.34
C ILE A 295 -18.64 2.92 -19.80
N LEU A 296 -18.45 1.90 -18.96
CA LEU A 296 -19.56 1.18 -18.31
C LEU A 296 -19.93 1.85 -16.98
N HIS A 297 -18.95 2.17 -16.14
CA HIS A 297 -19.14 2.94 -14.92
C HIS A 297 -17.79 3.42 -14.36
N VAL A 298 -17.88 4.37 -13.42
CA VAL A 298 -16.76 4.88 -12.66
C VAL A 298 -17.05 4.61 -11.18
N GLU A 299 -16.17 3.85 -10.51
CA GLU A 299 -16.21 3.63 -9.06
C GLU A 299 -15.27 4.65 -8.41
N LYS A 300 -15.70 5.23 -7.28
CA LYS A 300 -14.90 6.20 -6.51
C LYS A 300 -14.77 5.71 -5.07
N LEU A 301 -13.57 5.82 -4.52
CA LEU A 301 -13.30 5.46 -3.13
C LEU A 301 -12.18 6.37 -2.59
N GLY A 302 -12.49 7.16 -1.54
CA GLY A 302 -11.62 8.23 -1.09
C GLY A 302 -11.33 9.23 -2.22
N GLU A 303 -10.08 9.57 -2.42
CA GLU A 303 -9.62 10.49 -3.48
C GLU A 303 -9.32 9.79 -4.82
N TRP A 304 -9.65 8.50 -4.92
CA TRP A 304 -9.29 7.67 -6.06
C TRP A 304 -10.50 7.20 -6.84
N ALA A 305 -10.26 6.88 -8.09
CA ALA A 305 -11.26 6.30 -8.97
C ALA A 305 -10.74 5.05 -9.72
N ALA A 306 -11.69 4.18 -10.05
CA ALA A 306 -11.51 3.10 -11.00
C ALA A 306 -12.57 3.24 -12.12
N ILE A 307 -12.12 3.13 -13.36
CA ILE A 307 -12.94 3.24 -14.56
C ILE A 307 -13.06 1.87 -15.19
N VAL A 308 -14.27 1.43 -15.44
CA VAL A 308 -14.55 0.20 -16.18
C VAL A 308 -15.05 0.58 -17.56
N SER A 309 -14.38 0.06 -18.57
CA SER A 309 -14.72 0.27 -19.97
C SER A 309 -14.73 -1.04 -20.76
N LYS A 310 -15.40 -1.03 -21.91
CA LYS A 310 -15.44 -2.12 -22.87
C LYS A 310 -15.11 -1.64 -24.27
N LYS A 311 -14.65 -2.55 -25.10
CA LYS A 311 -14.43 -2.28 -26.51
C LYS A 311 -15.77 -1.94 -27.18
N GLU A 312 -15.87 -0.79 -27.82
CA GLU A 312 -17.04 -0.46 -28.65
C GLU A 312 -17.00 -1.25 -29.97
N VAL A 313 -18.10 -1.91 -30.30
CA VAL A 313 -18.28 -2.51 -31.62
C VAL A 313 -18.64 -1.36 -32.55
N LEU A 314 -17.75 -1.03 -33.46
CA LEU A 314 -18.09 -0.10 -34.54
C LEU A 314 -19.12 -0.83 -35.43
N HIS A 315 -20.36 -0.43 -35.37
CA HIS A 315 -21.34 -0.80 -36.39
C HIS A 315 -20.97 -0.02 -37.68
N GLU A 316 -20.37 -0.72 -38.65
CA GLU A 316 -20.23 -0.21 -40.01
C GLU A 316 -21.61 -0.03 -40.67
#